data_deac78c3ca7a3e7c29264b4cd0e2cbda
#
_entry.id   deac78c3ca7a3e7c29264b4cd0e2cbda
#
_cell.length_a   1.000
_cell.length_b   1.000
_cell.length_c   1.000
_cell.angle_alpha   90.00
_cell.angle_beta   90.00
_cell.angle_gamma   90.00
#
_symmetry.space_group_name_H-M   'P 1'
#
loop_
_entity.id
_entity.type
_entity.pdbx_description
1 polymer ?
#
loop_
_entity_poly.entity_id
_entity_poly.type
_entity_poly.pdbx_seq_one_letter_code
_entity_poly.pdbx_strand_id
1 'polypeptide(L)'
;NCNSDDNVSDTPNCEGRLGGCDLAQQTCGSLDNVNNYMDYTSCSQMFTEGQADRMRATLESSTAGRNNLWTESNLIATGLSQCFGADFLSTNFICSNGTIQFFDQSLMFNKNSWTWSFPGGTPSNSAISQPQVYYNAPGLYDVTLNVSNGTSSLSETKTMHILVSDPINNYPPIQ
;
A
#
# COMPACT_ATOMS: atom_id res chain seq x y z
N ASN A 1 29.58 -7.97 -20.58
CA ASN A 1 30.03 -9.21 -21.22
C ASN A 1 28.83 -9.96 -21.81
N CYS A 2 28.73 -10.00 -23.14
CA CYS A 2 27.60 -10.60 -23.86
C CYS A 2 27.40 -12.10 -23.61
N ASN A 3 28.37 -12.78 -23.03
CA ASN A 3 28.32 -14.22 -22.74
C ASN A 3 27.96 -14.52 -21.26
N SER A 4 27.66 -13.52 -20.47
CA SER A 4 27.31 -13.66 -19.05
C SER A 4 25.90 -13.09 -18.87
N ASP A 5 25.07 -13.86 -18.19
CA ASP A 5 23.68 -13.53 -17.91
C ASP A 5 23.47 -13.46 -16.38
N ASP A 6 22.69 -12.51 -15.93
CA ASP A 6 22.29 -12.41 -14.54
C ASP A 6 21.10 -13.32 -14.19
N ASN A 7 20.56 -14.06 -15.16
CA ASN A 7 19.38 -14.92 -15.09
C ASN A 7 18.09 -14.17 -14.70
N VAL A 8 17.97 -12.91 -15.12
CA VAL A 8 16.75 -12.13 -15.06
C VAL A 8 16.27 -11.92 -16.48
N SER A 9 15.16 -12.54 -16.84
CA SER A 9 14.74 -12.68 -18.25
C SER A 9 14.35 -11.37 -18.95
N ASP A 10 14.08 -10.32 -18.19
CA ASP A 10 13.68 -8.99 -18.67
C ASP A 10 14.83 -7.96 -18.64
N THR A 11 16.06 -8.41 -18.40
CA THR A 11 17.29 -7.62 -18.54
C THR A 11 18.08 -8.12 -19.75
N PRO A 12 18.28 -7.30 -20.79
CA PRO A 12 19.11 -7.70 -21.92
C PRO A 12 20.57 -7.76 -21.52
N ASN A 13 21.31 -8.75 -22.06
CA ASN A 13 22.76 -8.78 -21.91
C ASN A 13 23.40 -7.53 -22.52
N CYS A 14 24.27 -6.88 -21.78
CA CYS A 14 25.00 -5.70 -22.24
C CYS A 14 26.47 -5.73 -21.80
N GLU A 15 27.32 -4.93 -22.42
CA GLU A 15 28.72 -4.77 -22.00
C GLU A 15 28.91 -3.68 -20.95
N GLY A 16 27.87 -2.98 -20.57
CA GLY A 16 27.90 -1.86 -19.62
C GLY A 16 28.96 -0.81 -20.01
N ARG A 17 28.58 0.41 -20.31
CA ARG A 17 29.51 1.49 -20.56
C ARG A 17 29.54 2.45 -19.38
N LEU A 18 30.72 2.87 -18.99
CA LEU A 18 30.89 3.88 -17.97
C LEU A 18 30.51 5.27 -18.53
N GLY A 19 29.49 5.85 -17.95
CA GLY A 19 29.05 7.23 -18.18
C GLY A 19 28.23 7.42 -19.47
N GLY A 20 27.61 8.59 -19.55
CA GLY A 20 26.70 8.94 -20.64
C GLY A 20 25.28 8.39 -20.45
N CYS A 21 24.37 8.82 -21.32
CA CYS A 21 23.00 8.34 -21.40
C CYS A 21 22.60 8.28 -22.87
N ASP A 22 22.86 7.15 -23.51
CA ASP A 22 22.46 6.90 -24.89
C ASP A 22 21.34 5.85 -24.91
N LEU A 23 20.11 6.31 -25.03
CA LEU A 23 18.92 5.43 -25.08
C LEU A 23 18.85 4.52 -26.31
N ALA A 24 19.71 4.74 -27.31
CA ALA A 24 19.81 3.90 -28.48
C ALA A 24 21.01 2.93 -28.42
N GLN A 25 21.67 2.84 -27.28
CA GLN A 25 22.84 1.97 -27.11
C GLN A 25 22.49 0.51 -27.34
N GLN A 26 23.36 -0.17 -28.08
CA GLN A 26 23.27 -1.62 -28.36
C GLN A 26 24.67 -2.20 -28.28
N THR A 27 24.92 -3.12 -27.35
CA THR A 27 26.23 -3.74 -27.19
C THR A 27 26.27 -5.23 -27.48
N CYS A 28 25.22 -5.97 -27.17
CA CYS A 28 25.16 -7.43 -27.32
C CYS A 28 24.10 -7.88 -28.35
N GLY A 29 23.79 -7.06 -29.34
CA GLY A 29 22.81 -7.37 -30.40
C GLY A 29 21.35 -7.07 -30.03
N SER A 30 21.12 -6.50 -28.86
CA SER A 30 19.84 -5.98 -28.40
C SER A 30 20.00 -4.55 -27.88
N LEU A 31 18.87 -3.85 -27.72
CA LEU A 31 18.87 -2.55 -27.06
C LEU A 31 19.23 -2.72 -25.59
N ASP A 32 20.22 -1.98 -25.12
CA ASP A 32 20.65 -2.02 -23.73
C ASP A 32 19.65 -1.28 -22.82
N ASN A 33 19.45 -1.77 -21.60
CA ASN A 33 18.59 -1.10 -20.63
C ASN A 33 19.37 -0.06 -19.83
N VAL A 34 19.79 1.00 -20.51
CA VAL A 34 20.63 2.09 -19.93
C VAL A 34 19.96 2.85 -18.79
N ASN A 35 18.63 2.75 -18.64
CA ASN A 35 17.89 3.35 -17.52
C ASN A 35 17.89 2.47 -16.26
N ASN A 36 18.46 1.29 -16.33
CA ASN A 36 18.50 0.37 -15.21
C ASN A 36 19.56 0.78 -14.19
N TYR A 37 19.23 0.73 -12.89
CA TYR A 37 20.18 1.03 -11.81
C TYR A 37 21.39 0.09 -11.77
N MET A 38 21.31 -1.09 -12.41
CA MET A 38 22.41 -2.05 -12.49
C MET A 38 23.34 -1.77 -13.68
N ASP A 39 23.01 -0.80 -14.54
CA ASP A 39 23.93 -0.30 -15.57
C ASP A 39 24.81 0.85 -14.99
N TYR A 40 25.94 1.10 -15.62
CA TYR A 40 26.91 2.13 -15.21
C TYR A 40 26.69 3.48 -15.90
N THR A 41 25.48 3.71 -16.43
CA THR A 41 25.11 4.96 -17.09
C THR A 41 24.71 6.05 -16.10
N SER A 42 24.65 7.30 -16.57
CA SER A 42 24.26 8.45 -15.75
C SER A 42 22.76 8.70 -15.68
N CYS A 43 21.94 7.89 -16.35
CA CYS A 43 20.48 8.08 -16.44
C CYS A 43 19.66 6.95 -15.79
N SER A 44 20.23 6.27 -14.81
CA SER A 44 19.54 5.19 -14.08
C SER A 44 18.30 5.70 -13.34
N GLN A 45 17.16 5.07 -13.58
CA GLN A 45 15.85 5.48 -13.04
C GLN A 45 14.97 4.31 -12.61
N MET A 46 15.32 3.07 -12.95
CA MET A 46 14.44 1.93 -12.76
C MET A 46 15.18 0.62 -12.45
N PHE A 47 14.45 -0.31 -11.87
CA PHE A 47 14.71 -1.74 -11.93
C PHE A 47 13.64 -2.40 -12.81
N THR A 48 13.95 -3.55 -13.41
CA THR A 48 12.95 -4.37 -14.09
C THR A 48 12.08 -5.13 -13.08
N GLU A 49 10.95 -5.68 -13.53
CA GLU A 49 10.07 -6.49 -12.69
C GLU A 49 10.79 -7.76 -12.19
N GLY A 50 11.52 -8.44 -13.06
CA GLY A 50 12.30 -9.62 -12.68
C GLY A 50 13.42 -9.31 -11.68
N GLN A 51 14.05 -8.14 -11.76
CA GLN A 51 14.99 -7.69 -10.74
C GLN A 51 14.29 -7.42 -9.40
N ALA A 52 13.11 -6.80 -9.41
CA ALA A 52 12.33 -6.56 -8.20
C ALA A 52 11.90 -7.88 -7.54
N ASP A 53 11.50 -8.87 -8.33
CA ASP A 53 11.16 -10.21 -7.83
C ASP A 53 12.38 -10.92 -7.22
N ARG A 54 13.53 -10.80 -7.86
CA ARG A 54 14.78 -11.32 -7.30
C ARG A 54 15.15 -10.64 -5.98
N MET A 55 14.98 -9.33 -5.87
CA MET A 55 15.22 -8.60 -4.61
C MET A 55 14.29 -9.08 -3.50
N ARG A 56 12.99 -9.25 -3.78
CA ARG A 56 12.02 -9.80 -2.82
C ARG A 56 12.39 -11.22 -2.40
N ALA A 57 12.63 -12.13 -3.34
CA ALA A 57 13.04 -13.49 -3.06
C ALA A 57 14.33 -13.56 -2.22
N THR A 58 15.25 -12.62 -2.43
CA THR A 58 16.48 -12.51 -1.64
C THR A 58 16.19 -12.12 -0.20
N LEU A 59 15.29 -11.16 0.02
CA LEU A 59 14.88 -10.74 1.37
C LEU A 59 14.09 -11.83 2.11
N GLU A 60 13.33 -12.65 1.38
CA GLU A 60 12.56 -13.77 1.93
C GLU A 60 13.42 -15.02 2.19
N SER A 61 14.63 -15.07 1.67
CA SER A 61 15.53 -16.21 1.81
C SER A 61 16.02 -16.39 3.25
N SER A 62 16.06 -17.63 3.71
CA SER A 62 16.69 -18.00 4.99
C SER A 62 18.22 -17.85 4.99
N THR A 63 18.83 -17.69 3.83
CA THR A 63 20.28 -17.51 3.68
C THR A 63 20.75 -16.28 4.45
N ALA A 64 21.71 -16.48 5.36
CA ALA A 64 22.23 -15.45 6.24
C ALA A 64 21.15 -14.76 7.11
N GLY A 65 20.02 -15.42 7.36
CA GLY A 65 18.96 -14.89 8.20
C GLY A 65 18.21 -13.71 7.61
N ARG A 66 18.23 -13.50 6.27
CA ARG A 66 17.57 -12.35 5.62
C ARG A 66 16.07 -12.31 5.88
N ASN A 67 15.41 -13.47 5.89
CA ASN A 67 14.00 -13.59 6.22
C ASN A 67 13.65 -13.16 7.66
N ASN A 68 14.64 -12.92 8.52
CA ASN A 68 14.41 -12.36 9.85
C ASN A 68 14.27 -10.84 9.85
N LEU A 69 14.73 -10.15 8.81
CA LEU A 69 14.77 -8.68 8.76
C LEU A 69 13.39 -8.03 9.00
N TRP A 70 12.34 -8.69 8.56
CA TRP A 70 10.96 -8.21 8.59
C TRP A 70 10.02 -9.09 9.44
N THR A 71 10.59 -9.96 10.28
CA THR A 71 9.78 -10.66 11.28
C THR A 71 9.33 -9.73 12.39
N GLU A 72 8.15 -10.00 12.95
CA GLU A 72 7.59 -9.22 14.07
C GLU A 72 8.59 -9.09 15.23
N SER A 73 9.24 -10.20 15.61
CA SER A 73 10.23 -10.21 16.71
C SER A 73 11.42 -9.29 16.44
N ASN A 74 11.93 -9.27 15.22
CA ASN A 74 13.07 -8.41 14.87
C ASN A 74 12.65 -6.95 14.81
N LEU A 75 11.49 -6.64 14.27
CA LEU A 75 10.98 -5.26 14.17
C LEU A 75 10.63 -4.70 15.56
N ILE A 76 10.11 -5.52 16.48
CA ILE A 76 9.95 -5.15 17.89
C ILE A 76 11.32 -4.87 18.53
N ALA A 77 12.30 -5.75 18.31
CA ALA A 77 13.65 -5.58 18.88
C ALA A 77 14.38 -4.34 18.32
N THR A 78 14.07 -3.91 17.11
CA THR A 78 14.62 -2.70 16.47
C THR A 78 13.83 -1.42 16.79
N GLY A 79 12.81 -1.49 17.65
CA GLY A 79 12.04 -0.34 18.10
C GLY A 79 10.87 0.07 17.21
N LEU A 80 10.55 -0.73 16.18
CA LEU A 80 9.41 -0.46 15.28
C LEU A 80 8.05 -0.87 15.84
N SER A 81 8.00 -1.44 17.05
CA SER A 81 6.76 -1.77 17.75
C SER A 81 5.82 -0.57 17.96
N GLN A 82 6.37 0.64 18.00
CA GLN A 82 5.61 1.89 18.12
C GLN A 82 4.87 2.28 16.83
N CYS A 83 5.19 1.64 15.71
CA CYS A 83 4.59 1.95 14.42
C CYS A 83 3.34 1.11 14.12
N PHE A 84 3.04 0.09 14.94
CA PHE A 84 1.85 -0.73 14.73
C PHE A 84 0.61 -0.02 15.25
N GLY A 85 -0.40 0.11 14.42
CA GLY A 85 -1.65 0.76 14.73
C GLY A 85 -2.75 0.37 13.77
N ALA A 86 -3.98 0.36 14.25
CA ALA A 86 -5.13 0.38 13.36
C ALA A 86 -5.30 1.80 12.82
N ASP A 87 -5.60 1.91 11.54
CA ASP A 87 -5.96 3.16 10.88
C ASP A 87 -6.77 2.88 9.61
N PHE A 88 -7.52 3.87 9.14
CA PHE A 88 -8.27 3.76 7.91
C PHE A 88 -8.44 5.11 7.22
N LEU A 89 -8.70 5.06 5.91
CA LEU A 89 -8.98 6.21 5.08
C LEU A 89 -10.39 6.10 4.49
N SER A 90 -11.09 7.24 4.43
CA SER A 90 -12.32 7.43 3.66
C SER A 90 -12.53 8.93 3.39
N THR A 91 -13.48 9.28 2.52
CA THR A 91 -14.05 10.63 2.55
C THR A 91 -14.83 10.80 3.86
N ASN A 92 -14.79 11.99 4.43
CA ASN A 92 -15.47 12.31 5.69
C ASN A 92 -16.73 13.16 5.50
N PHE A 93 -17.10 13.48 4.27
CA PHE A 93 -18.28 14.25 3.92
C PHE A 93 -19.03 13.59 2.76
N ILE A 94 -20.37 13.53 2.89
CA ILE A 94 -21.27 13.03 1.84
C ILE A 94 -22.65 13.66 2.00
N CYS A 95 -23.40 13.74 0.91
CA CYS A 95 -24.84 14.06 0.98
C CYS A 95 -25.63 12.80 1.41
N SER A 96 -26.79 13.02 2.03
CA SER A 96 -27.73 11.95 2.35
C SER A 96 -28.07 11.09 1.12
N ASN A 97 -28.30 9.82 1.33
CA ASN A 97 -28.43 8.79 0.28
C ASN A 97 -27.14 8.55 -0.52
N GLY A 98 -26.00 8.85 0.07
CA GLY A 98 -24.70 8.60 -0.54
C GLY A 98 -23.99 7.36 0.01
N THR A 99 -22.93 6.97 -0.67
CA THR A 99 -22.11 5.79 -0.33
C THR A 99 -20.65 6.20 -0.15
N ILE A 100 -20.02 5.68 0.89
CA ILE A 100 -18.60 5.91 1.22
C ILE A 100 -17.84 4.60 1.08
N GLN A 101 -16.66 4.67 0.45
CA GLN A 101 -15.68 3.60 0.41
C GLN A 101 -14.67 3.80 1.53
N PHE A 102 -14.42 2.75 2.32
CA PHE A 102 -13.41 2.72 3.36
C PHE A 102 -12.22 1.86 2.93
N PHE A 103 -11.03 2.26 3.35
CA PHE A 103 -9.76 1.59 3.05
C PHE A 103 -9.00 1.38 4.34
N ASP A 104 -8.71 0.12 4.67
CA ASP A 104 -7.82 -0.20 5.77
C ASP A 104 -6.40 0.28 5.50
N GLN A 105 -5.85 1.10 6.39
CA GLN A 105 -4.48 1.61 6.40
C GLN A 105 -3.70 1.10 7.62
N SER A 106 -4.26 0.14 8.36
CA SER A 106 -3.62 -0.38 9.55
C SER A 106 -2.29 -1.03 9.25
N LEU A 107 -1.31 -0.75 10.09
CA LEU A 107 -0.01 -1.41 10.06
C LEU A 107 0.00 -2.54 11.09
N MET A 108 -0.04 -3.77 10.63
CA MET A 108 -0.05 -4.99 11.42
C MET A 108 0.50 -6.17 10.61
N PHE A 109 1.36 -7.00 11.23
CA PHE A 109 1.85 -8.22 10.58
C PHE A 109 0.79 -9.29 10.43
N ASN A 110 0.81 -9.96 9.27
CA ASN A 110 -0.05 -11.11 8.97
C ASN A 110 -1.52 -10.85 9.24
N LYS A 111 -1.94 -9.60 9.09
CA LYS A 111 -3.32 -9.17 9.23
C LYS A 111 -4.25 -10.02 8.35
N ASN A 112 -5.23 -10.69 8.97
CA ASN A 112 -6.11 -11.63 8.28
C ASN A 112 -7.59 -11.47 8.65
N SER A 113 -7.92 -10.52 9.53
CA SER A 113 -9.27 -10.30 9.99
C SER A 113 -9.55 -8.80 10.20
N TRP A 114 -10.75 -8.37 9.79
CA TRP A 114 -11.27 -7.03 9.94
C TRP A 114 -12.63 -7.09 10.59
N THR A 115 -12.92 -6.14 11.45
CA THR A 115 -14.25 -5.93 12.01
C THR A 115 -14.51 -4.44 12.04
N TRP A 116 -15.41 -4.01 11.17
CA TRP A 116 -15.85 -2.63 11.08
C TRP A 116 -17.19 -2.44 11.80
N SER A 117 -17.36 -1.26 12.39
CA SER A 117 -18.64 -0.77 12.91
C SER A 117 -18.95 0.59 12.31
N PHE A 118 -20.14 0.70 11.74
CA PHE A 118 -20.66 1.88 11.07
C PHE A 118 -22.04 2.25 11.64
N PRO A 119 -22.14 2.85 12.83
CA PRO A 119 -23.42 3.30 13.38
C PRO A 119 -24.14 4.20 12.37
N GLY A 120 -25.41 3.93 12.09
CA GLY A 120 -26.20 4.69 11.11
C GLY A 120 -25.95 4.38 9.64
N GLY A 121 -24.94 3.56 9.32
CA GLY A 121 -24.66 3.11 7.97
C GLY A 121 -25.31 1.78 7.61
N THR A 122 -25.34 1.48 6.33
CA THR A 122 -25.80 0.20 5.78
C THR A 122 -24.74 -0.35 4.81
N PRO A 123 -24.12 -1.52 5.10
CA PRO A 123 -24.26 -2.32 6.32
C PRO A 123 -23.71 -1.59 7.56
N SER A 124 -24.26 -1.89 8.74
CA SER A 124 -23.76 -1.31 10.01
C SER A 124 -22.49 -1.97 10.52
N ASN A 125 -22.10 -3.10 9.95
CA ASN A 125 -20.87 -3.83 10.26
C ASN A 125 -20.31 -4.48 9.00
N SER A 126 -18.99 -4.71 8.96
CA SER A 126 -18.35 -5.40 7.85
C SER A 126 -17.10 -6.16 8.32
N ALA A 127 -16.75 -7.24 7.59
CA ALA A 127 -15.55 -8.06 7.85
C ALA A 127 -14.57 -8.05 6.68
N ILE A 128 -14.75 -7.21 5.68
CA ILE A 128 -13.85 -7.10 4.53
C ILE A 128 -12.90 -5.90 4.70
N SER A 129 -11.73 -5.96 4.07
CA SER A 129 -10.70 -4.93 4.21
C SER A 129 -11.10 -3.57 3.65
N GLN A 130 -11.99 -3.55 2.66
CA GLN A 130 -12.40 -2.34 1.95
C GLN A 130 -13.94 -2.29 1.79
N PRO A 131 -14.69 -2.06 2.88
CA PRO A 131 -16.15 -2.02 2.82
C PRO A 131 -16.67 -0.75 2.17
N GLN A 132 -17.86 -0.87 1.59
CA GLN A 132 -18.65 0.23 1.08
C GLN A 132 -19.91 0.37 1.94
N VAL A 133 -20.22 1.59 2.39
CA VAL A 133 -21.30 1.86 3.34
C VAL A 133 -22.17 3.00 2.86
N TYR A 134 -23.46 2.78 2.84
CA TYR A 134 -24.48 3.74 2.49
C TYR A 134 -25.04 4.44 3.72
N TYR A 135 -25.21 5.77 3.66
CA TYR A 135 -25.83 6.58 4.71
C TYR A 135 -27.03 7.34 4.15
N ASN A 136 -28.21 7.10 4.74
CA ASN A 136 -29.49 7.70 4.29
C ASN A 136 -29.93 8.93 5.09
N ALA A 137 -29.49 9.08 6.33
CA ALA A 137 -29.91 10.15 7.21
C ALA A 137 -28.79 11.17 7.44
N PRO A 138 -29.10 12.47 7.48
CA PRO A 138 -28.15 13.49 7.92
C PRO A 138 -27.67 13.27 9.34
N GLY A 139 -26.42 13.55 9.62
CA GLY A 139 -25.84 13.39 10.96
C GLY A 139 -24.32 13.29 10.96
N LEU A 140 -23.78 13.13 12.16
CA LEU A 140 -22.36 12.85 12.40
C LEU A 140 -22.25 11.43 12.91
N TYR A 141 -21.37 10.64 12.29
CA TYR A 141 -21.25 9.21 12.57
C TYR A 141 -19.82 8.83 12.91
N ASP A 142 -19.70 8.01 13.94
CA ASP A 142 -18.42 7.39 14.30
C ASP A 142 -18.13 6.22 13.37
N VAL A 143 -16.85 5.90 13.24
CA VAL A 143 -16.41 4.70 12.53
C VAL A 143 -15.35 4.00 13.37
N THR A 144 -15.52 2.70 13.59
CA THR A 144 -14.54 1.88 14.30
C THR A 144 -14.03 0.77 13.38
N LEU A 145 -12.72 0.61 13.36
CA LEU A 145 -12.03 -0.52 12.75
C LEU A 145 -11.27 -1.32 13.79
N ASN A 146 -11.50 -2.62 13.84
CA ASN A 146 -10.63 -3.58 14.51
C ASN A 146 -9.96 -4.46 13.46
N VAL A 147 -8.65 -4.65 13.57
CA VAL A 147 -7.87 -5.57 12.76
C VAL A 147 -7.20 -6.60 13.64
N SER A 148 -7.07 -7.84 13.15
CA SER A 148 -6.45 -8.91 13.91
C SER A 148 -5.63 -9.83 13.00
N ASN A 149 -4.61 -10.46 13.58
CA ASN A 149 -3.84 -11.55 12.96
C ASN A 149 -4.11 -12.92 13.63
N GLY A 150 -5.15 -13.00 14.46
CA GLY A 150 -5.48 -14.20 15.23
C GLY A 150 -4.77 -14.34 16.57
N THR A 151 -3.67 -13.61 16.79
CA THR A 151 -2.91 -13.58 18.07
C THR A 151 -3.05 -12.24 18.77
N SER A 152 -3.03 -11.17 18.00
CA SER A 152 -3.16 -9.79 18.50
C SER A 152 -4.25 -9.05 17.75
N SER A 153 -4.79 -8.00 18.32
CA SER A 153 -5.76 -7.11 17.70
C SER A 153 -5.43 -5.65 17.99
N LEU A 154 -5.72 -4.80 17.01
CA LEU A 154 -5.58 -3.35 17.09
C LEU A 154 -6.92 -2.71 16.75
N SER A 155 -7.22 -1.59 17.35
CA SER A 155 -8.49 -0.88 17.16
C SER A 155 -8.26 0.60 16.94
N GLU A 156 -9.02 1.18 16.02
CA GLU A 156 -9.12 2.63 15.82
C GLU A 156 -10.58 3.04 15.76
N THR A 157 -10.90 4.13 16.47
CA THR A 157 -12.23 4.76 16.42
C THR A 157 -12.06 6.23 16.09
N LYS A 158 -12.60 6.64 14.95
CA LYS A 158 -12.70 8.06 14.56
C LYS A 158 -14.10 8.55 14.88
N THR A 159 -14.19 9.38 15.92
CA THR A 159 -15.46 9.96 16.38
C THR A 159 -15.91 11.10 15.45
N MET A 160 -17.20 11.20 15.19
CA MET A 160 -17.80 12.19 14.27
C MET A 160 -17.07 12.24 12.91
N HIS A 161 -16.59 11.09 12.46
CA HIS A 161 -15.75 10.99 11.27
C HIS A 161 -16.51 11.29 9.98
N ILE A 162 -17.75 10.83 9.89
CA ILE A 162 -18.59 11.02 8.71
C ILE A 162 -19.63 12.08 8.98
N LEU A 163 -19.58 13.15 8.22
CA LEU A 163 -20.65 14.16 8.14
C LEU A 163 -21.55 13.84 6.94
N VAL A 164 -22.79 13.49 7.21
CA VAL A 164 -23.84 13.34 6.20
C VAL A 164 -24.71 14.60 6.24
N SER A 165 -24.79 15.32 5.13
CA SER A 165 -25.57 16.55 5.00
C SER A 165 -26.80 16.35 4.13
N ASP A 166 -27.92 17.00 4.49
CA ASP A 166 -29.08 17.06 3.64
C ASP A 166 -28.91 18.17 2.59
N PRO A 167 -28.94 17.85 1.28
CA PRO A 167 -28.74 18.85 0.23
C PRO A 167 -29.86 19.90 0.15
N ILE A 168 -31.02 19.66 0.77
CA ILE A 168 -32.21 20.52 0.60
C ILE A 168 -32.32 21.65 1.63
N ASN A 169 -31.60 21.59 2.76
CA ASN A 169 -31.87 22.49 3.90
C ASN A 169 -30.77 23.50 4.24
N ASN A 170 -29.71 23.66 3.46
CA ASN A 170 -28.58 24.51 3.85
C ASN A 170 -28.40 25.82 3.05
N TYR A 171 -29.37 26.24 2.26
CA TYR A 171 -29.37 27.61 1.72
C TYR A 171 -30.52 28.40 2.33
N PRO A 172 -30.24 29.41 3.17
CA PRO A 172 -31.25 30.41 3.46
C PRO A 172 -31.72 31.05 2.15
N PRO A 173 -33.00 31.35 1.97
CA PRO A 173 -33.47 32.02 0.78
C PRO A 173 -32.71 33.31 0.61
N ILE A 174 -32.15 33.53 -0.58
CA ILE A 174 -31.54 34.79 -0.95
C ILE A 174 -32.67 35.83 -0.95
N GLN A 175 -32.61 36.77 -0.01
CA GLN A 175 -33.50 37.96 0.03
C GLN A 175 -33.00 38.98 -0.96
#